data_79f9dc8a39fd59b23dae6fb645f4b4e5
#
_entry.id   79f9dc8a39fd59b23dae6fb645f4b4e5
#
_cell.length_a   1.000
_cell.length_b   1.000
_cell.length_c   1.000
_cell.angle_alpha   90.00
_cell.angle_beta   90.00
_cell.angle_gamma   90.00
#
_symmetry.space_group_name_H-M   'P 1'
#
loop_
_entity.id
_entity.type
_entity.pdbx_description
1 polymer ?
#
loop_
_entity_poly.entity_id
_entity_poly.type
_entity_poly.pdbx_seq_one_letter_code
_entity_poly.pdbx_strand_id
1 'polypeptide(L)'
;KILDFEYASILIKLVVMWYVLQVFLSIIALLVKIFRLIYEKTSGTKVDESRRRFLHGVVWVPAISATLYGGLYESRNIEFVEQDIDCSAFPKLNGLKIAHLTDVHLGNFFSVRQFYEILNEIAHKAPDMLVITGDIFDSGKINDEAIKILNAFTPYFPFGVYFCWGNHEHIRGIKHLQEALSKTNIKVLNNQSIKILSGDKPLYLLGVDYVDERGGQ
;
A
#
# COMPACT_ATOMS: atom_id res chain seq x y z
N LYS A 1 1.53 26.26 -4.15
CA LYS A 1 0.53 25.25 -3.68
C LYS A 1 1.01 23.80 -3.80
N ILE A 2 1.69 23.40 -4.90
CA ILE A 2 2.28 22.04 -5.05
C ILE A 2 3.49 21.89 -4.12
N LEU A 3 4.38 22.87 -4.09
CA LEU A 3 5.52 22.93 -3.17
C LEU A 3 5.10 22.82 -1.70
N ASP A 4 4.00 23.50 -1.30
CA ASP A 4 3.48 23.45 0.06
C ASP A 4 3.01 22.03 0.45
N PHE A 5 2.46 21.27 -0.50
CA PHE A 5 2.01 19.90 -0.26
C PHE A 5 3.19 18.92 -0.13
N GLU A 6 4.23 19.05 -0.96
CA GLU A 6 5.43 18.20 -0.86
C GLU A 6 6.17 18.42 0.47
N TYR A 7 6.35 19.67 0.89
CA TYR A 7 6.95 19.98 2.20
C TYR A 7 6.12 19.44 3.36
N ALA A 8 4.79 19.57 3.30
CA ALA A 8 3.89 19.02 4.32
C ALA A 8 3.99 17.50 4.37
N SER A 9 4.07 16.82 3.23
CA SER A 9 4.25 15.37 3.13
C SER A 9 5.57 14.92 3.75
N ILE A 10 6.67 15.59 3.45
CA ILE A 10 7.99 15.30 4.04
C ILE A 10 7.94 15.48 5.55
N LEU A 11 7.35 16.57 6.04
CA LEU A 11 7.22 16.83 7.46
C LEU A 11 6.41 15.75 8.18
N ILE A 12 5.29 15.34 7.61
CA ILE A 12 4.46 14.25 8.15
C ILE A 12 5.26 12.95 8.23
N LYS A 13 5.99 12.58 7.17
CA LYS A 13 6.86 11.40 7.18
C LYS A 13 7.89 11.46 8.31
N LEU A 14 8.57 12.58 8.46
CA LEU A 14 9.58 12.78 9.51
C LEU A 14 8.95 12.67 10.92
N VAL A 15 7.78 13.24 11.13
CA VAL A 15 7.05 13.16 12.41
C VAL A 15 6.64 11.71 12.70
N VAL A 16 6.12 10.99 11.72
CA VAL A 16 5.71 9.58 11.89
C VAL A 16 6.95 8.71 12.18
N MET A 17 8.04 8.87 11.42
CA MET A 17 9.29 8.16 11.66
C MET A 17 9.84 8.44 13.05
N TRP A 18 9.82 9.71 13.49
CA TRP A 18 10.22 10.10 14.83
C TRP A 18 9.35 9.42 15.89
N TYR A 19 8.04 9.41 15.71
CA TYR A 19 7.12 8.78 16.66
C TYR A 19 7.34 7.27 16.75
N VAL A 20 7.47 6.58 15.62
CA VAL A 20 7.78 5.15 15.56
C VAL A 20 9.10 4.85 16.28
N LEU A 21 10.15 5.65 16.04
CA LEU A 21 11.42 5.52 16.73
C LEU A 21 11.26 5.67 18.24
N GLN A 22 10.49 6.68 18.72
CA GLN A 22 10.25 6.89 20.15
C GLN A 22 9.54 5.68 20.81
N VAL A 23 8.56 5.09 20.12
CA VAL A 23 7.87 3.88 20.60
C VAL A 23 8.85 2.71 20.75
N PHE A 24 9.64 2.44 19.70
CA PHE A 24 10.67 1.38 19.76
C PHE A 24 11.67 1.59 20.89
N LEU A 25 12.21 2.80 21.02
CA LEU A 25 13.18 3.13 22.05
C LEU A 25 12.58 3.01 23.46
N SER A 26 11.32 3.38 23.64
CA SER A 26 10.63 3.25 24.92
C SER A 26 10.45 1.79 25.33
N ILE A 27 10.07 0.93 24.37
CA ILE A 27 9.94 -0.52 24.61
C ILE A 27 11.30 -1.11 25.01
N ILE A 28 12.35 -0.79 24.25
CA ILE A 28 13.68 -1.31 24.52
C ILE A 28 14.21 -0.81 25.88
N ALA A 29 14.04 0.47 26.17
CA ALA A 29 14.43 1.03 27.48
C ALA A 29 13.70 0.34 28.65
N LEU A 30 12.43 0.01 28.47
CA LEU A 30 11.65 -0.75 29.45
C LEU A 30 12.21 -2.17 29.63
N LEU A 31 12.50 -2.88 28.54
CA LEU A 31 13.09 -4.22 28.59
C LEU A 31 14.47 -4.23 29.27
N VAL A 32 15.34 -3.26 28.91
CA VAL A 32 16.66 -3.09 29.55
C VAL A 32 16.50 -2.81 31.04
N LYS A 33 15.54 -1.96 31.43
CA LYS A 33 15.26 -1.68 32.84
C LYS A 33 14.80 -2.95 33.60
N ILE A 34 13.88 -3.71 33.03
CA ILE A 34 13.39 -4.97 33.62
C ILE A 34 14.54 -5.96 33.78
N PHE A 35 15.32 -6.18 32.70
CA PHE A 35 16.48 -7.08 32.74
C PHE A 35 17.50 -6.68 33.81
N ARG A 36 17.79 -5.39 33.92
CA ARG A 36 18.68 -4.85 34.94
C ARG A 36 18.15 -5.14 36.35
N LEU A 37 16.87 -4.89 36.62
CA LEU A 37 16.25 -5.15 37.92
C LEU A 37 16.34 -6.63 38.31
N ILE A 38 16.11 -7.52 37.36
CA ILE A 38 16.24 -8.97 37.56
C ILE A 38 17.71 -9.32 37.86
N TYR A 39 18.63 -8.82 37.06
CA TYR A 39 20.08 -9.08 37.24
C TYR A 39 20.60 -8.59 38.59
N GLU A 40 20.31 -7.33 38.97
CA GLU A 40 20.73 -6.75 40.26
C GLU A 40 20.12 -7.53 41.46
N LYS A 41 18.91 -8.03 41.31
CA LYS A 41 18.24 -8.84 42.34
C LYS A 41 18.83 -10.25 42.46
N THR A 42 19.28 -10.85 41.36
CA THR A 42 19.79 -12.23 41.34
C THR A 42 21.29 -12.28 41.65
N SER A 43 22.09 -11.31 41.14
CA SER A 43 23.55 -11.29 41.31
C SER A 43 24.01 -10.54 42.56
N GLY A 44 23.16 -9.73 43.17
CA GLY A 44 23.55 -8.87 44.31
C GLY A 44 24.51 -7.73 43.93
N THR A 45 24.84 -7.57 42.66
CA THR A 45 25.80 -6.58 42.15
C THR A 45 25.11 -5.55 41.26
N LYS A 46 25.49 -4.27 41.41
CA LYS A 46 25.03 -3.19 40.51
C LYS A 46 25.75 -3.26 39.17
N VAL A 47 25.02 -2.97 38.09
CA VAL A 47 25.58 -2.88 36.74
C VAL A 47 26.50 -1.67 36.65
N ASP A 48 27.76 -1.89 36.20
CA ASP A 48 28.75 -0.83 35.97
C ASP A 48 28.29 0.18 34.91
N GLU A 49 28.64 1.45 35.12
CA GLU A 49 28.20 2.56 34.27
C GLU A 49 28.75 2.50 32.84
N SER A 50 29.95 1.94 32.68
CA SER A 50 30.57 1.72 31.36
C SER A 50 29.80 0.69 30.55
N ARG A 51 29.39 -0.42 31.19
CA ARG A 51 28.54 -1.44 30.58
C ARG A 51 27.15 -0.89 30.23
N ARG A 52 26.62 0.01 31.06
CA ARG A 52 25.35 0.69 30.78
C ARG A 52 25.43 1.55 29.54
N ARG A 53 26.49 2.36 29.38
CA ARG A 53 26.69 3.18 28.15
C ARG A 53 26.85 2.32 26.90
N PHE A 54 27.60 1.22 27.01
CA PHE A 54 27.73 0.26 25.90
C PHE A 54 26.39 -0.34 25.49
N LEU A 55 25.59 -0.81 26.45
CA LEU A 55 24.25 -1.37 26.19
C LEU A 55 23.33 -0.34 25.56
N HIS A 56 23.37 0.92 25.98
CA HIS A 56 22.63 1.99 25.33
C HIS A 56 23.03 2.12 23.84
N GLY A 57 24.31 2.14 23.53
CA GLY A 57 24.78 2.22 22.14
C GLY A 57 24.34 1.04 21.28
N VAL A 58 24.43 -0.18 21.80
CA VAL A 58 23.98 -1.42 21.12
C VAL A 58 22.49 -1.39 20.81
N VAL A 59 21.69 -0.68 21.60
CA VAL A 59 20.26 -0.56 21.41
C VAL A 59 19.88 0.59 20.44
N TRP A 60 20.50 1.75 20.62
CA TRP A 60 20.16 2.94 19.84
C TRP A 60 20.53 2.81 18.36
N VAL A 61 21.72 2.27 18.09
CA VAL A 61 22.22 2.17 16.70
C VAL A 61 21.31 1.31 15.82
N PRO A 62 20.94 0.06 16.21
CA PRO A 62 20.01 -0.74 15.41
C PRO A 62 18.61 -0.11 15.27
N ALA A 63 18.09 0.51 16.33
CA ALA A 63 16.77 1.14 16.29
C ALA A 63 16.72 2.31 15.32
N ILE A 64 17.72 3.19 15.34
CA ILE A 64 17.85 4.30 14.39
C ILE A 64 18.03 3.75 12.97
N SER A 65 18.91 2.76 12.79
CA SER A 65 19.19 2.17 11.48
C SER A 65 17.96 1.50 10.89
N ALA A 66 17.21 0.73 11.69
CA ALA A 66 15.97 0.09 11.24
C ALA A 66 14.89 1.12 10.86
N THR A 67 14.75 2.20 11.64
CA THR A 67 13.79 3.27 11.34
C THR A 67 14.15 4.01 10.05
N LEU A 68 15.43 4.34 9.86
CA LEU A 68 15.90 4.99 8.64
C LEU A 68 15.76 4.06 7.43
N TYR A 69 16.13 2.79 7.57
CA TYR A 69 15.99 1.80 6.52
C TYR A 69 14.51 1.64 6.09
N GLY A 70 13.61 1.38 7.04
CA GLY A 70 12.18 1.21 6.75
C GLY A 70 11.54 2.47 6.15
N GLY A 71 11.87 3.65 6.69
CA GLY A 71 11.25 4.90 6.22
C GLY A 71 11.81 5.47 4.92
N LEU A 72 13.09 5.23 4.61
CA LEU A 72 13.76 5.82 3.45
C LEU A 72 13.99 4.85 2.30
N TYR A 73 14.25 3.60 2.60
CA TYR A 73 14.58 2.59 1.61
C TYR A 73 13.40 1.66 1.33
N GLU A 74 12.94 0.93 2.35
CA GLU A 74 11.90 -0.10 2.18
C GLU A 74 10.58 0.48 1.65
N SER A 75 10.20 1.66 2.09
CA SER A 75 9.00 2.36 1.60
C SER A 75 9.03 2.71 0.10
N ARG A 76 10.17 2.55 -0.57
CA ARG A 76 10.36 2.79 -2.01
C ARG A 76 10.67 1.52 -2.79
N ASN A 77 10.95 0.44 -2.09
CA ASN A 77 11.26 -0.84 -2.70
C ASN A 77 9.96 -1.56 -3.05
N ILE A 78 9.63 -1.58 -4.34
CA ILE A 78 8.41 -2.23 -4.84
C ILE A 78 8.81 -3.55 -5.46
N GLU A 79 8.25 -4.62 -4.94
CA GLU A 79 8.47 -5.97 -5.43
C GLU A 79 7.29 -6.42 -6.29
N PHE A 80 7.58 -6.92 -7.49
CA PHE A 80 6.60 -7.55 -8.36
C PHE A 80 6.63 -9.06 -8.13
N VAL A 81 5.59 -9.55 -7.47
CA VAL A 81 5.43 -10.99 -7.23
C VAL A 81 4.66 -11.61 -8.40
N GLU A 82 5.25 -12.60 -9.05
CA GLU A 82 4.59 -13.36 -10.11
C GLU A 82 4.13 -14.70 -9.56
N GLN A 83 2.87 -15.04 -9.82
CA GLN A 83 2.27 -16.29 -9.38
C GLN A 83 1.59 -16.99 -10.55
N ASP A 84 2.01 -18.20 -10.85
CA ASP A 84 1.35 -19.04 -11.84
C ASP A 84 0.16 -19.78 -11.24
N ILE A 85 -0.96 -19.76 -11.96
CA ILE A 85 -2.20 -20.45 -11.58
C ILE A 85 -2.45 -21.56 -12.60
N ASP A 86 -2.58 -22.80 -12.15
CA ASP A 86 -2.92 -23.92 -13.01
C ASP A 86 -4.35 -23.78 -13.56
N CYS A 87 -4.43 -23.50 -14.84
CA CYS A 87 -5.68 -23.39 -15.59
C CYS A 87 -5.84 -24.54 -16.62
N SER A 88 -5.21 -25.69 -16.42
CA SER A 88 -5.24 -26.83 -17.35
C SER A 88 -6.65 -27.30 -17.70
N ALA A 89 -7.61 -27.20 -16.75
CA ALA A 89 -9.03 -27.46 -16.99
C ALA A 89 -9.72 -26.41 -17.90
N PHE A 90 -9.08 -25.28 -18.17
CA PHE A 90 -9.60 -24.14 -18.94
C PHE A 90 -8.58 -23.65 -19.97
N PRO A 91 -8.33 -24.37 -21.06
CA PRO A 91 -7.25 -24.07 -22.02
C PRO A 91 -7.31 -22.66 -22.62
N LYS A 92 -8.50 -22.03 -22.66
CA LYS A 92 -8.66 -20.64 -23.15
C LYS A 92 -8.05 -19.58 -22.22
N LEU A 93 -7.72 -19.94 -20.99
CA LEU A 93 -7.06 -19.05 -20.02
C LEU A 93 -5.54 -19.20 -20.03
N ASN A 94 -5.03 -20.15 -20.82
CA ASN A 94 -3.58 -20.36 -20.91
C ASN A 94 -2.89 -19.10 -21.46
N GLY A 95 -1.91 -18.61 -20.72
CA GLY A 95 -1.16 -17.41 -21.06
C GLY A 95 -1.86 -16.10 -20.70
N LEU A 96 -3.07 -16.11 -20.12
CA LEU A 96 -3.73 -14.90 -19.62
C LEU A 96 -2.91 -14.31 -18.47
N LYS A 97 -2.51 -13.07 -18.62
CA LYS A 97 -1.75 -12.32 -17.60
C LYS A 97 -2.65 -11.26 -16.94
N ILE A 98 -2.76 -11.32 -15.62
CA ILE A 98 -3.54 -10.38 -14.83
C ILE A 98 -2.58 -9.64 -13.91
N ALA A 99 -2.53 -8.31 -14.02
CA ALA A 99 -1.90 -7.48 -13.00
C ALA A 99 -2.92 -7.19 -11.90
N HIS A 100 -2.50 -7.34 -10.66
CA HIS A 100 -3.31 -7.02 -9.47
C HIS A 100 -2.63 -5.91 -8.67
N LEU A 101 -3.37 -4.85 -8.39
CA LEU A 101 -2.93 -3.71 -7.59
C LEU A 101 -3.93 -3.46 -6.46
N THR A 102 -3.43 -3.24 -5.25
CA THR A 102 -4.26 -2.96 -4.07
C THR A 102 -3.52 -2.09 -3.07
N ASP A 103 -4.24 -1.40 -2.19
CA ASP A 103 -3.71 -0.71 -1.00
C ASP A 103 -2.56 0.28 -1.27
N VAL A 104 -2.63 1.02 -2.37
CA VAL A 104 -1.59 2.01 -2.74
C VAL A 104 -1.60 3.22 -1.82
N HIS A 105 -2.76 3.62 -1.30
CA HIS A 105 -2.93 4.73 -0.37
C HIS A 105 -2.23 6.02 -0.84
N LEU A 106 -2.66 6.51 -2.01
CA LEU A 106 -2.13 7.73 -2.61
C LEU A 106 -2.31 8.93 -1.68
N GLY A 107 -1.20 9.53 -1.28
CA GLY A 107 -1.22 10.62 -0.33
C GLY A 107 0.17 11.03 0.13
N ASN A 108 0.32 11.24 1.43
CA ASN A 108 1.56 11.72 2.01
C ASN A 108 2.72 10.72 1.90
N PHE A 109 2.44 9.42 1.89
CA PHE A 109 3.47 8.37 1.87
C PHE A 109 3.76 7.84 0.48
N PHE A 110 2.76 7.81 -0.38
CA PHE A 110 2.86 7.32 -1.75
C PHE A 110 2.38 8.39 -2.73
N SER A 111 3.29 8.90 -3.53
CA SER A 111 3.01 10.03 -4.44
C SER A 111 2.39 9.59 -5.76
N VAL A 112 1.72 10.51 -6.44
CA VAL A 112 1.19 10.31 -7.80
C VAL A 112 2.30 9.95 -8.79
N ARG A 113 3.52 10.48 -8.60
CA ARG A 113 4.68 10.13 -9.42
C ARG A 113 5.06 8.66 -9.26
N GLN A 114 5.12 8.16 -8.02
CA GLN A 114 5.39 6.74 -7.77
C GLN A 114 4.29 5.85 -8.36
N PHE A 115 3.04 6.29 -8.29
CA PHE A 115 1.92 5.60 -8.92
C PHE A 115 2.09 5.49 -10.44
N TYR A 116 2.49 6.59 -11.09
CA TYR A 116 2.82 6.57 -12.52
C TYR A 116 3.95 5.58 -12.83
N GLU A 117 5.02 5.59 -12.03
CA GLU A 117 6.18 4.69 -12.19
C GLU A 117 5.74 3.22 -12.08
N ILE A 118 4.89 2.87 -11.11
CA ILE A 118 4.32 1.51 -10.98
C ILE A 118 3.47 1.14 -12.19
N LEU A 119 2.55 1.99 -12.60
CA LEU A 119 1.70 1.71 -13.76
C LEU A 119 2.53 1.52 -15.03
N ASN A 120 3.60 2.29 -15.19
CA ASN A 120 4.52 2.16 -16.30
C ASN A 120 5.26 0.80 -16.26
N GLU A 121 5.72 0.35 -15.11
CA GLU A 121 6.35 -0.97 -14.95
C GLU A 121 5.35 -2.10 -15.18
N ILE A 122 4.11 -1.98 -14.68
CA ILE A 122 3.04 -2.94 -14.96
C ILE A 122 2.80 -3.02 -16.48
N ALA A 123 2.68 -1.89 -17.17
CA ALA A 123 2.45 -1.84 -18.60
C ALA A 123 3.59 -2.50 -19.40
N HIS A 124 4.86 -2.35 -18.97
CA HIS A 124 6.01 -3.01 -19.59
C HIS A 124 5.99 -4.54 -19.47
N LYS A 125 5.33 -5.07 -18.43
CA LYS A 125 5.12 -6.52 -18.28
C LYS A 125 4.02 -7.06 -19.22
N ALA A 126 3.33 -6.16 -19.93
CA ALA A 126 2.27 -6.43 -20.89
C ALA A 126 1.20 -7.42 -20.35
N PRO A 127 0.54 -7.13 -19.23
CA PRO A 127 -0.59 -7.94 -18.80
C PRO A 127 -1.82 -7.67 -19.67
N ASP A 128 -2.71 -8.65 -19.76
CA ASP A 128 -3.94 -8.54 -20.55
C ASP A 128 -4.97 -7.65 -19.85
N MET A 129 -4.98 -7.65 -18.52
CA MET A 129 -5.91 -6.84 -17.74
C MET A 129 -5.27 -6.35 -16.42
N LEU A 130 -5.75 -5.21 -15.93
CA LEU A 130 -5.42 -4.70 -14.61
C LEU A 130 -6.65 -4.77 -13.71
N VAL A 131 -6.53 -5.41 -12.55
CA VAL A 131 -7.55 -5.43 -11.52
C VAL A 131 -7.05 -4.67 -10.29
N ILE A 132 -7.92 -3.82 -9.74
CA ILE A 132 -7.61 -2.94 -8.60
C ILE A 132 -8.65 -3.22 -7.52
N THR A 133 -8.19 -3.64 -6.35
CA THR A 133 -9.06 -4.05 -5.24
C THR A 133 -9.12 -3.03 -4.10
N GLY A 134 -9.25 -1.76 -4.48
CA GLY A 134 -9.50 -0.65 -3.56
C GLY A 134 -8.28 -0.08 -2.87
N ASP A 135 -8.55 0.86 -1.98
CA ASP A 135 -7.60 1.58 -1.15
C ASP A 135 -6.47 2.27 -1.95
N ILE A 136 -6.84 2.84 -3.11
CA ILE A 136 -5.94 3.63 -3.95
C ILE A 136 -6.02 5.11 -3.57
N PHE A 137 -7.25 5.65 -3.36
CA PHE A 137 -7.54 7.07 -3.32
C PHE A 137 -7.72 7.58 -1.89
N ASP A 138 -6.64 8.07 -1.29
CA ASP A 138 -6.63 8.50 0.11
C ASP A 138 -6.65 10.03 0.30
N SER A 139 -6.45 10.81 -0.76
CA SER A 139 -6.38 12.26 -0.70
C SER A 139 -7.16 12.93 -1.83
N GLY A 140 -8.25 13.65 -1.50
CA GLY A 140 -9.13 14.28 -2.47
C GLY A 140 -8.45 15.21 -3.49
N LYS A 141 -7.33 15.83 -3.15
CA LYS A 141 -6.62 16.77 -4.06
C LYS A 141 -5.82 16.09 -5.15
N ILE A 142 -5.33 14.88 -4.89
CA ILE A 142 -4.48 14.14 -5.83
C ILE A 142 -5.25 13.03 -6.55
N ASN A 143 -6.47 12.73 -6.12
CA ASN A 143 -7.28 11.66 -6.70
C ASN A 143 -7.59 11.94 -8.18
N ASP A 144 -7.94 13.17 -8.53
CA ASP A 144 -8.26 13.52 -9.92
C ASP A 144 -7.07 13.36 -10.87
N GLU A 145 -5.86 13.69 -10.39
CA GLU A 145 -4.63 13.48 -11.16
C GLU A 145 -4.31 12.00 -11.30
N ALA A 146 -4.44 11.24 -10.22
CA ALA A 146 -4.23 9.80 -10.22
C ALA A 146 -5.22 9.08 -11.14
N ILE A 147 -6.50 9.48 -11.15
CA ILE A 147 -7.52 8.94 -12.05
C ILE A 147 -7.17 9.23 -13.51
N LYS A 148 -6.71 10.45 -13.84
CA LYS A 148 -6.28 10.80 -15.20
C LYS A 148 -5.09 9.94 -15.64
N ILE A 149 -4.11 9.74 -14.76
CA ILE A 149 -2.96 8.88 -15.04
C ILE A 149 -3.44 7.44 -15.27
N LEU A 150 -4.21 6.87 -14.35
CA LEU A 150 -4.72 5.51 -14.50
C LEU A 150 -5.51 5.33 -15.80
N ASN A 151 -6.37 6.31 -16.15
CA ASN A 151 -7.13 6.27 -17.39
C ASN A 151 -6.22 6.33 -18.64
N ALA A 152 -5.11 7.07 -18.59
CA ALA A 152 -4.14 7.11 -19.68
C ALA A 152 -3.44 5.77 -19.93
N PHE A 153 -3.36 4.91 -18.90
CA PHE A 153 -2.81 3.57 -19.02
C PHE A 153 -3.81 2.51 -19.49
N THR A 154 -5.11 2.80 -19.54
CA THR A 154 -6.12 1.80 -19.95
C THR A 154 -5.86 1.14 -21.32
N PRO A 155 -5.29 1.82 -22.35
CA PRO A 155 -4.98 1.19 -23.63
C PRO A 155 -3.91 0.10 -23.58
N TYR A 156 -3.11 0.04 -22.53
CA TYR A 156 -2.08 -0.99 -22.35
C TYR A 156 -2.64 -2.34 -21.87
N PHE A 157 -3.93 -2.37 -21.51
CA PHE A 157 -4.60 -3.56 -20.98
C PHE A 157 -5.74 -3.98 -21.93
N PRO A 158 -5.49 -4.92 -22.86
CA PRO A 158 -6.47 -5.31 -23.90
C PRO A 158 -7.84 -5.76 -23.36
N PHE A 159 -7.87 -6.39 -22.18
CA PHE A 159 -9.12 -6.76 -21.52
C PHE A 159 -9.63 -5.71 -20.52
N GLY A 160 -8.92 -4.59 -20.40
CA GLY A 160 -9.37 -3.42 -19.64
C GLY A 160 -8.83 -3.32 -18.22
N VAL A 161 -9.26 -2.24 -17.57
CA VAL A 161 -8.95 -1.93 -16.18
C VAL A 161 -10.23 -2.01 -15.36
N TYR A 162 -10.18 -2.76 -14.27
CA TYR A 162 -11.31 -3.01 -13.37
C TYR A 162 -10.96 -2.56 -11.97
N PHE A 163 -11.93 -1.92 -11.32
CA PHE A 163 -11.79 -1.36 -10.00
C PHE A 163 -12.95 -1.80 -9.10
N CYS A 164 -12.68 -2.18 -7.87
CA CYS A 164 -13.69 -2.26 -6.81
C CYS A 164 -13.29 -1.38 -5.62
N TRP A 165 -14.29 -0.97 -4.84
CA TRP A 165 -14.08 -0.05 -3.73
C TRP A 165 -13.41 -0.72 -2.54
N GLY A 166 -12.48 -0.01 -1.90
CA GLY A 166 -11.98 -0.34 -0.57
C GLY A 166 -12.65 0.52 0.51
N ASN A 167 -12.27 0.32 1.76
CA ASN A 167 -12.83 1.09 2.86
C ASN A 167 -12.37 2.56 2.84
N HIS A 168 -11.19 2.86 2.33
CA HIS A 168 -10.67 4.23 2.26
C HIS A 168 -11.46 5.10 1.29
N GLU A 169 -11.87 4.59 0.15
CA GLU A 169 -12.73 5.32 -0.78
C GLU A 169 -14.08 5.70 -0.14
N HIS A 170 -14.68 4.81 0.64
CA HIS A 170 -15.91 5.08 1.39
C HIS A 170 -15.70 6.15 2.47
N ILE A 171 -14.63 6.07 3.26
CA ILE A 171 -14.28 7.04 4.31
C ILE A 171 -14.01 8.43 3.75
N ARG A 172 -13.38 8.51 2.57
CA ARG A 172 -12.94 9.78 1.93
C ARG A 172 -13.99 10.45 1.05
N GLY A 173 -15.10 9.79 0.81
CA GLY A 173 -16.20 10.34 0.02
C GLY A 173 -16.30 9.76 -1.39
N ILE A 174 -16.91 8.61 -1.47
CA ILE A 174 -17.07 7.79 -2.68
C ILE A 174 -17.76 8.53 -3.84
N LYS A 175 -18.69 9.46 -3.58
CA LYS A 175 -19.47 10.13 -4.62
C LYS A 175 -18.62 10.87 -5.64
N HIS A 176 -17.62 11.61 -5.18
CA HIS A 176 -16.69 12.32 -6.07
C HIS A 176 -15.90 11.36 -6.93
N LEU A 177 -15.40 10.26 -6.33
CA LEU A 177 -14.66 9.24 -7.06
C LEU A 177 -15.52 8.50 -8.07
N GLN A 178 -16.76 8.17 -7.73
CA GLN A 178 -17.73 7.57 -8.66
C GLN A 178 -17.94 8.47 -9.87
N GLU A 179 -18.17 9.77 -9.66
CA GLU A 179 -18.36 10.73 -10.74
C GLU A 179 -17.10 10.88 -11.60
N ALA A 180 -15.91 10.92 -10.98
CA ALA A 180 -14.64 11.05 -11.70
C ALA A 180 -14.34 9.79 -12.54
N LEU A 181 -14.49 8.59 -11.95
CA LEU A 181 -14.25 7.31 -12.62
C LEU A 181 -15.27 7.03 -13.73
N SER A 182 -16.55 7.47 -13.57
CA SER A 182 -17.58 7.30 -14.62
C SER A 182 -17.25 8.00 -15.94
N LYS A 183 -16.33 8.97 -15.92
CA LYS A 183 -15.86 9.71 -17.11
C LYS A 183 -14.61 9.07 -17.74
N THR A 184 -14.22 7.88 -17.31
CA THR A 184 -13.02 7.16 -17.74
C THR A 184 -13.34 5.82 -18.39
N ASN A 185 -12.34 5.17 -18.94
CA ASN A 185 -12.44 3.80 -19.45
C ASN A 185 -12.25 2.72 -18.35
N ILE A 186 -12.12 3.13 -17.09
CA ILE A 186 -11.98 2.24 -15.95
C ILE A 186 -13.37 1.71 -15.56
N LYS A 187 -13.51 0.41 -15.45
CA LYS A 187 -14.79 -0.23 -15.10
C LYS A 187 -14.86 -0.49 -13.60
N VAL A 188 -15.73 0.22 -12.92
CA VAL A 188 -15.99 0.00 -11.50
C VAL A 188 -17.01 -1.13 -11.35
N LEU A 189 -16.64 -2.17 -10.61
CA LEU A 189 -17.49 -3.30 -10.29
C LEU A 189 -17.94 -3.19 -8.82
N ASN A 190 -19.16 -2.72 -8.62
CA ASN A 190 -19.77 -2.58 -7.30
C ASN A 190 -20.85 -3.65 -7.14
N ASN A 191 -20.53 -4.76 -6.48
CA ASN A 191 -21.41 -5.95 -6.37
C ASN A 191 -21.93 -6.41 -7.73
N GLN A 192 -21.07 -6.40 -8.72
CA GLN A 192 -21.39 -6.68 -10.12
C GLN A 192 -20.41 -7.68 -10.72
N SER A 193 -20.85 -8.34 -11.78
CA SER A 193 -19.99 -9.20 -12.59
C SER A 193 -19.98 -8.74 -14.03
N ILE A 194 -18.86 -8.94 -14.70
CA ILE A 194 -18.69 -8.68 -16.13
C ILE A 194 -18.09 -9.90 -16.81
N LYS A 195 -18.57 -10.19 -17.99
CA LYS A 195 -18.01 -11.25 -18.83
C LYS A 195 -16.77 -10.72 -19.59
N ILE A 196 -15.63 -11.32 -19.36
CA ILE A 196 -14.35 -10.99 -20.01
C ILE A 196 -14.17 -11.77 -21.29
N LEU A 197 -14.35 -13.09 -21.24
CA LEU A 197 -14.26 -13.98 -22.39
C LEU A 197 -15.59 -14.65 -22.65
N SER A 198 -15.97 -14.76 -23.94
CA SER A 198 -17.18 -15.42 -24.41
C SER A 198 -16.88 -16.84 -24.92
N GLY A 199 -17.89 -17.69 -24.97
CA GLY A 199 -17.83 -19.05 -25.51
C GLY A 199 -18.41 -20.08 -24.54
N ASP A 200 -18.15 -21.36 -24.80
CA ASP A 200 -18.72 -22.47 -24.01
C ASP A 200 -18.30 -22.48 -22.54
N LYS A 201 -17.10 -21.93 -22.26
CA LYS A 201 -16.59 -21.72 -20.90
C LYS A 201 -16.23 -20.22 -20.75
N PRO A 202 -17.19 -19.35 -20.40
CA PRO A 202 -16.94 -17.94 -20.29
C PRO A 202 -16.13 -17.61 -19.02
N LEU A 203 -15.28 -16.57 -19.11
CA LEU A 203 -14.61 -15.98 -17.95
C LEU A 203 -15.44 -14.80 -17.47
N TYR A 204 -15.76 -14.80 -16.19
CA TYR A 204 -16.41 -13.68 -15.50
C TYR A 204 -15.45 -13.09 -14.47
N LEU A 205 -15.41 -11.76 -14.40
CA LEU A 205 -14.80 -11.03 -13.31
C LEU A 205 -15.92 -10.50 -12.40
N LEU A 206 -15.80 -10.77 -11.10
CA LEU A 206 -16.74 -10.31 -10.08
C LEU A 206 -16.03 -9.30 -9.20
N GLY A 207 -16.67 -8.16 -8.95
CA GLY A 207 -16.24 -7.16 -7.99
C GLY A 207 -17.24 -7.02 -6.87
N VAL A 208 -16.78 -7.10 -5.63
CA VAL A 208 -17.57 -6.88 -4.42
C VAL A 208 -17.21 -5.54 -3.81
N ASP A 209 -18.19 -4.90 -3.19
CA ASP A 209 -18.00 -3.65 -2.48
C ASP A 209 -17.65 -3.89 -1.02
N TYR A 210 -17.00 -2.91 -0.40
CA TYR A 210 -16.79 -2.88 1.03
C TYR A 210 -18.12 -2.71 1.77
N VAL A 211 -18.35 -3.53 2.79
CA VAL A 211 -19.54 -3.42 3.64
C VAL A 211 -19.21 -2.48 4.81
N ASP A 212 -19.80 -1.27 4.79
CA ASP A 212 -19.73 -0.38 5.96
C ASP A 212 -20.74 -0.84 7.02
N GLU A 213 -20.24 -1.45 8.09
CA GLU A 213 -21.06 -1.89 9.23
C GLU A 213 -21.71 -0.70 9.99
N ARG A 214 -21.30 0.54 9.70
CA ARG A 214 -21.75 1.75 10.41
C ARG A 214 -22.98 2.44 9.83
N GLY A 215 -23.55 1.94 8.78
CA GLY A 215 -24.72 2.60 8.21
C GLY A 215 -25.20 2.01 6.90
N GLY A 216 -25.74 0.84 6.99
CA GLY A 216 -26.51 0.33 5.89
C GLY A 216 -27.66 1.27 5.55
N GLN A 217 -27.56 2.00 4.46
CA GLN A 217 -28.62 2.26 3.47
C GLN A 217 -28.02 2.87 2.24
#